data_be904d86e17935eedd905c9c86b89a1d
#
_entry.id   be904d86e17935eedd905c9c86b89a1d
#
_cell.length_a   1.000
_cell.length_b   1.000
_cell.length_c   1.000
_cell.angle_alpha   90.00
_cell.angle_beta   90.00
_cell.angle_gamma   90.00
#
_symmetry.space_group_name_H-M   'P 1'
#
loop_
_entity.id
_entity.type
_entity.pdbx_description
1 polymer ?
#
loop_
_entity_poly.entity_id
_entity_poly.type
_entity_poly.pdbx_seq_one_letter_code
_entity_poly.pdbx_strand_id
1 'polypeptide(L)'
;TKEKPLEISSGFLFYPEKRGREKEMSKVVLITGASRGIGRAEAEKFAREGYQVIANYHNSKERMEQFAQQMAEQGLSVIPMQADVSDEVQVKRMVEEILSQFGHIDVLICNAGIARQGLFTDFTADQWHNMMAVNLDSVFYCCKEVLPSMIRRQKGSIITTSSIWGIAGASCEVPYSASKAAVIGLTKALAKEVGPSGIRVNCIAPGVIDTEMNGNLTAEVMEELKEETPLCQIGTPQQVADCAFFLAEEGASFLTGQVISPNGGFLI
;
A
#
# COMPACT_ATOMS: atom_id res chain seq x y z
N THR A 1 -0.14 -34.35 16.92
CA THR A 1 -0.61 -34.85 15.62
C THR A 1 -0.84 -33.66 14.74
N LYS A 2 0.02 -33.51 13.71
CA LYS A 2 -0.09 -32.46 12.69
C LYS A 2 -1.24 -32.84 11.75
N GLU A 3 -2.31 -32.08 11.73
CA GLU A 3 -3.38 -32.23 10.74
C GLU A 3 -2.90 -31.72 9.39
N LYS A 4 -3.17 -32.50 8.33
CA LYS A 4 -2.82 -32.15 6.95
C LYS A 4 -3.85 -31.14 6.41
N PRO A 5 -3.45 -30.21 5.50
CA PRO A 5 -4.39 -29.28 4.85
C PRO A 5 -5.34 -30.03 3.93
N LEU A 6 -6.60 -29.60 3.89
CA LEU A 6 -7.61 -30.06 2.93
C LEU A 6 -7.47 -29.25 1.62
N GLU A 7 -7.19 -29.94 0.53
CA GLU A 7 -7.26 -29.38 -0.83
C GLU A 7 -8.72 -29.14 -1.24
N ILE A 8 -9.03 -27.91 -1.62
CA ILE A 8 -10.29 -27.57 -2.28
C ILE A 8 -9.98 -27.09 -3.71
N SER A 9 -10.78 -27.49 -4.66
CA SER A 9 -10.60 -27.42 -6.13
C SER A 9 -10.59 -26.00 -6.76
N SER A 10 -10.21 -24.97 -6.02
CA SER A 10 -10.10 -23.60 -6.50
C SER A 10 -8.76 -22.90 -6.15
N GLY A 11 -7.72 -23.67 -5.84
CA GLY A 11 -6.36 -23.11 -5.68
C GLY A 11 -6.11 -22.29 -4.42
N PHE A 12 -7.00 -22.30 -3.43
CA PHE A 12 -6.82 -21.61 -2.16
C PHE A 12 -6.53 -22.59 -1.03
N LEU A 13 -5.45 -22.35 -0.29
CA LEU A 13 -5.08 -23.06 0.93
C LEU A 13 -5.89 -22.49 2.11
N PHE A 14 -6.85 -23.25 2.63
CA PHE A 14 -7.52 -22.96 3.89
C PHE A 14 -6.69 -23.45 5.07
N TYR A 15 -6.41 -22.57 6.04
CA TYR A 15 -5.82 -22.94 7.33
C TYR A 15 -6.92 -23.08 8.38
N PRO A 16 -6.95 -24.18 9.18
CA PRO A 16 -7.97 -24.35 10.21
C PRO A 16 -7.81 -23.34 11.36
N GLU A 17 -8.92 -22.78 11.77
CA GLU A 17 -9.05 -21.81 12.87
C GLU A 17 -8.60 -22.40 14.21
N LYS A 18 -7.88 -21.63 15.03
CA LYS A 18 -7.66 -21.92 16.45
C LYS A 18 -8.99 -21.79 17.19
N ARG A 19 -9.57 -22.90 17.64
CA ARG A 19 -10.76 -22.93 18.51
C ARG A 19 -10.42 -22.32 19.88
N GLY A 20 -11.19 -21.31 20.30
CA GLY A 20 -11.32 -20.93 21.70
C GLY A 20 -11.07 -19.47 22.11
N ARG A 21 -11.68 -18.49 21.41
CA ARG A 21 -12.13 -17.19 21.92
C ARG A 21 -13.34 -16.78 21.09
N GLU A 22 -14.31 -16.06 21.68
CA GLU A 22 -15.38 -15.43 20.90
C GLU A 22 -14.75 -14.72 19.72
N LYS A 23 -15.27 -15.02 18.53
CA LYS A 23 -14.65 -14.66 17.24
C LYS A 23 -14.76 -13.16 17.02
N GLU A 24 -13.88 -12.37 17.62
CA GLU A 24 -13.62 -11.04 17.11
C GLU A 24 -13.15 -11.23 15.67
N MET A 25 -13.96 -10.78 14.70
CA MET A 25 -13.60 -10.92 13.29
C MET A 25 -12.27 -10.19 13.10
N SER A 26 -11.26 -10.91 12.60
CA SER A 26 -9.95 -10.32 12.37
C SER A 26 -10.09 -9.12 11.43
N LYS A 27 -9.44 -8.01 11.73
CA LYS A 27 -9.40 -6.83 10.85
C LYS A 27 -8.81 -7.22 9.49
N VAL A 28 -9.39 -6.71 8.42
CA VAL A 28 -8.97 -6.98 7.04
C VAL A 28 -8.27 -5.77 6.46
N VAL A 29 -7.09 -5.97 5.89
CA VAL A 29 -6.34 -4.94 5.16
C VAL A 29 -6.11 -5.36 3.71
N LEU A 30 -6.42 -4.47 2.77
CA LEU A 30 -6.03 -4.59 1.36
C LEU A 30 -4.83 -3.68 1.10
N ILE A 31 -3.73 -4.27 0.60
CA ILE A 31 -2.48 -3.56 0.28
C ILE A 31 -2.18 -3.75 -1.20
N THR A 32 -2.11 -2.67 -1.97
CA THR A 32 -1.77 -2.74 -3.39
C THR A 32 -0.26 -2.69 -3.61
N GLY A 33 0.23 -3.45 -4.61
CA GLY A 33 1.65 -3.50 -4.92
C GLY A 33 2.50 -4.17 -3.82
N ALA A 34 1.97 -5.22 -3.16
CA ALA A 34 2.56 -5.85 -1.99
C ALA A 34 3.66 -6.89 -2.29
N SER A 35 4.10 -7.06 -3.54
CA SER A 35 5.07 -8.10 -3.91
C SER A 35 6.52 -7.79 -3.51
N ARG A 36 6.86 -6.53 -3.25
CA ARG A 36 8.21 -6.06 -2.92
C ARG A 36 8.20 -4.71 -2.18
N GLY A 37 9.38 -4.28 -1.73
CA GLY A 37 9.61 -2.96 -1.17
C GLY A 37 8.68 -2.63 -0.01
N ILE A 38 8.16 -1.41 -0.01
CA ILE A 38 7.30 -0.88 1.05
C ILE A 38 6.04 -1.73 1.21
N GLY A 39 5.31 -2.04 0.13
CA GLY A 39 4.07 -2.81 0.21
C GLY A 39 4.25 -4.22 0.79
N ARG A 40 5.40 -4.88 0.55
CA ARG A 40 5.73 -6.16 1.19
C ARG A 40 5.98 -5.98 2.69
N ALA A 41 6.70 -4.94 3.08
CA ALA A 41 6.95 -4.64 4.49
C ALA A 41 5.65 -4.29 5.23
N GLU A 42 4.75 -3.53 4.60
CA GLU A 42 3.41 -3.26 5.11
C GLU A 42 2.62 -4.57 5.29
N ALA A 43 2.62 -5.46 4.29
CA ALA A 43 1.92 -6.74 4.37
C ALA A 43 2.47 -7.61 5.52
N GLU A 44 3.78 -7.68 5.70
CA GLU A 44 4.40 -8.37 6.82
C GLU A 44 4.04 -7.74 8.17
N LYS A 45 4.13 -6.40 8.29
CA LYS A 45 3.80 -5.67 9.51
C LYS A 45 2.36 -5.94 9.93
N PHE A 46 1.38 -5.74 9.05
CA PHE A 46 -0.02 -5.95 9.36
C PHE A 46 -0.35 -7.42 9.69
N ALA A 47 0.29 -8.38 9.02
CA ALA A 47 0.12 -9.80 9.33
C ALA A 47 0.63 -10.14 10.74
N ARG A 48 1.79 -9.59 11.14
CA ARG A 48 2.34 -9.76 12.50
C ARG A 48 1.46 -9.15 13.59
N GLU A 49 0.73 -8.10 13.25
CA GLU A 49 -0.23 -7.43 14.15
C GLU A 49 -1.63 -8.06 14.13
N GLY A 50 -1.78 -9.23 13.49
CA GLY A 50 -2.99 -10.06 13.54
C GLY A 50 -4.07 -9.71 12.52
N TYR A 51 -3.76 -8.89 11.51
CA TYR A 51 -4.67 -8.64 10.40
C TYR A 51 -4.75 -9.81 9.44
N GLN A 52 -5.91 -9.98 8.82
CA GLN A 52 -6.05 -10.72 7.58
C GLN A 52 -5.55 -9.82 6.46
N VAL A 53 -4.42 -10.15 5.86
CA VAL A 53 -3.79 -9.33 4.82
C VAL A 53 -4.15 -9.84 3.44
N ILE A 54 -4.73 -8.98 2.62
CA ILE A 54 -4.91 -9.21 1.18
C ILE A 54 -3.80 -8.46 0.46
N ALA A 55 -2.86 -9.21 -0.07
CA ALA A 55 -1.65 -8.70 -0.70
C ALA A 55 -1.80 -8.69 -2.23
N ASN A 56 -2.18 -7.53 -2.78
CA ASN A 56 -2.34 -7.41 -4.23
C ASN A 56 -0.98 -7.33 -4.93
N TYR A 57 -0.91 -7.97 -6.09
CA TYR A 57 0.21 -7.91 -7.03
C TYR A 57 -0.29 -7.95 -8.48
N HIS A 58 0.53 -7.48 -9.42
CA HIS A 58 0.21 -7.56 -10.86
C HIS A 58 0.98 -8.72 -11.52
N ASN A 59 2.30 -8.63 -11.66
CA ASN A 59 3.09 -9.56 -12.48
C ASN A 59 3.99 -10.52 -11.68
N SER A 60 4.17 -10.31 -10.37
CA SER A 60 5.18 -11.02 -9.57
C SER A 60 4.58 -12.23 -8.83
N LYS A 61 3.91 -13.15 -9.56
CA LYS A 61 3.19 -14.29 -8.97
C LYS A 61 4.09 -15.15 -8.08
N GLU A 62 5.17 -15.65 -8.61
CA GLU A 62 6.07 -16.56 -7.88
C GLU A 62 6.65 -15.92 -6.60
N ARG A 63 7.07 -14.65 -6.70
CA ARG A 63 7.57 -13.88 -5.54
C ARG A 63 6.50 -13.73 -4.47
N MET A 64 5.25 -13.47 -4.88
CA MET A 64 4.14 -13.32 -3.96
C MET A 64 3.73 -14.63 -3.30
N GLU A 65 3.70 -15.73 -4.05
CA GLU A 65 3.43 -17.07 -3.53
C GLU A 65 4.49 -17.49 -2.50
N GLN A 66 5.78 -17.28 -2.81
CA GLN A 66 6.88 -17.51 -1.87
C GLN A 66 6.74 -16.68 -0.59
N PHE A 67 6.38 -15.40 -0.71
CA PHE A 67 6.15 -14.54 0.44
C PHE A 67 4.98 -15.03 1.29
N ALA A 68 3.85 -15.35 0.68
CA ALA A 68 2.70 -15.88 1.40
C ALA A 68 3.01 -17.21 2.11
N GLN A 69 3.79 -18.09 1.47
CA GLN A 69 4.26 -19.33 2.09
C GLN A 69 5.16 -19.06 3.31
N GLN A 70 6.12 -18.14 3.18
CA GLN A 70 6.99 -17.74 4.31
C GLN A 70 6.19 -17.20 5.50
N MET A 71 5.13 -16.42 5.24
CA MET A 71 4.24 -15.91 6.28
C MET A 71 3.44 -17.05 6.92
N ALA A 72 2.90 -17.95 6.11
CA ALA A 72 2.14 -19.09 6.58
C ALA A 72 2.96 -20.04 7.47
N GLU A 73 4.24 -20.27 7.17
CA GLU A 73 5.17 -21.04 8.00
C GLU A 73 5.37 -20.41 9.40
N GLN A 74 5.18 -19.10 9.52
CA GLN A 74 5.19 -18.35 10.79
C GLN A 74 3.81 -18.27 11.46
N GLY A 75 2.78 -18.88 10.87
CA GLY A 75 1.39 -18.82 11.35
C GLY A 75 0.69 -17.48 11.08
N LEU A 76 1.20 -16.71 10.13
CA LEU A 76 0.67 -15.41 9.72
C LEU A 76 -0.17 -15.56 8.43
N SER A 77 -1.22 -14.74 8.30
CA SER A 77 -2.15 -14.81 7.17
C SER A 77 -1.90 -13.70 6.16
N VAL A 78 -1.36 -14.07 4.99
CA VAL A 78 -1.21 -13.21 3.83
C VAL A 78 -1.80 -13.94 2.63
N ILE A 79 -2.83 -13.36 2.01
CA ILE A 79 -3.52 -13.92 0.84
C ILE A 79 -3.08 -13.15 -0.40
N PRO A 80 -2.37 -13.79 -1.33
CA PRO A 80 -2.05 -13.21 -2.63
C PRO A 80 -3.30 -12.97 -3.46
N MET A 81 -3.41 -11.79 -4.07
CA MET A 81 -4.52 -11.48 -4.98
C MET A 81 -4.00 -10.75 -6.22
N GLN A 82 -4.13 -11.39 -7.37
CA GLN A 82 -3.64 -10.84 -8.63
C GLN A 82 -4.67 -9.88 -9.24
N ALA A 83 -4.26 -8.63 -9.46
CA ALA A 83 -5.01 -7.65 -10.24
C ALA A 83 -4.08 -6.54 -10.72
N ASP A 84 -4.28 -6.07 -11.93
CA ASP A 84 -3.72 -4.80 -12.39
C ASP A 84 -4.58 -3.67 -11.82
N VAL A 85 -4.01 -2.89 -10.91
CA VAL A 85 -4.74 -1.80 -10.25
C VAL A 85 -4.97 -0.59 -11.16
N SER A 86 -4.31 -0.52 -12.31
CA SER A 86 -4.59 0.48 -13.35
C SER A 86 -5.84 0.15 -14.19
N ASP A 87 -6.41 -1.06 -14.01
CA ASP A 87 -7.62 -1.54 -14.69
C ASP A 87 -8.81 -1.52 -13.70
N GLU A 88 -9.77 -0.62 -13.93
CA GLU A 88 -10.96 -0.46 -13.09
C GLU A 88 -11.75 -1.77 -12.93
N VAL A 89 -11.86 -2.58 -14.00
CA VAL A 89 -12.63 -3.82 -13.98
C VAL A 89 -11.95 -4.88 -13.09
N GLN A 90 -10.63 -4.96 -13.14
CA GLN A 90 -9.87 -5.87 -12.28
C GLN A 90 -9.93 -5.43 -10.82
N VAL A 91 -9.81 -4.13 -10.52
CA VAL A 91 -9.96 -3.59 -9.16
C VAL A 91 -11.34 -3.91 -8.59
N LYS A 92 -12.39 -3.67 -9.38
CA LYS A 92 -13.76 -3.98 -8.97
C LYS A 92 -13.93 -5.46 -8.61
N ARG A 93 -13.48 -6.38 -9.47
CA ARG A 93 -13.53 -7.83 -9.20
C ARG A 93 -12.76 -8.22 -7.95
N MET A 94 -11.56 -7.66 -7.77
CA MET A 94 -10.74 -7.89 -6.58
C MET A 94 -11.48 -7.49 -5.30
N VAL A 95 -12.06 -6.29 -5.26
CA VAL A 95 -12.78 -5.81 -4.09
C VAL A 95 -14.07 -6.60 -3.84
N GLU A 96 -14.84 -6.95 -4.88
CA GLU A 96 -16.03 -7.80 -4.78
C GLU A 96 -15.68 -9.17 -4.19
N GLU A 97 -14.58 -9.79 -4.62
CA GLU A 97 -14.10 -11.07 -4.09
C GLU A 97 -13.74 -10.97 -2.61
N ILE A 98 -12.99 -9.93 -2.21
CA ILE A 98 -12.64 -9.69 -0.80
C ILE A 98 -13.90 -9.50 0.05
N LEU A 99 -14.84 -8.68 -0.41
CA LEU A 99 -16.08 -8.41 0.33
C LEU A 99 -16.98 -9.65 0.42
N SER A 100 -16.99 -10.50 -0.61
CA SER A 100 -17.71 -11.78 -0.59
C SER A 100 -17.12 -12.75 0.44
N GLN A 101 -15.77 -12.79 0.56
CA GLN A 101 -15.08 -13.72 1.43
C GLN A 101 -15.03 -13.27 2.90
N PHE A 102 -14.77 -11.98 3.13
CA PHE A 102 -14.53 -11.43 4.46
C PHE A 102 -15.64 -10.50 4.97
N GLY A 103 -16.54 -10.07 4.09
CA GLY A 103 -17.65 -9.17 4.43
C GLY A 103 -17.25 -7.71 4.54
N HIS A 104 -15.96 -7.40 4.71
CA HIS A 104 -15.48 -6.03 4.95
C HIS A 104 -14.00 -5.85 4.61
N ILE A 105 -13.59 -4.58 4.50
CA ILE A 105 -12.21 -4.12 4.49
C ILE A 105 -12.11 -3.01 5.54
N ASP A 106 -11.23 -3.16 6.54
CA ASP A 106 -11.04 -2.15 7.59
C ASP A 106 -9.99 -1.11 7.19
N VAL A 107 -8.96 -1.56 6.47
CA VAL A 107 -7.85 -0.71 6.02
C VAL A 107 -7.59 -0.94 4.53
N LEU A 108 -7.47 0.16 3.78
CA LEU A 108 -6.99 0.14 2.41
C LEU A 108 -5.65 0.88 2.36
N ILE A 109 -4.61 0.23 1.82
CA ILE A 109 -3.31 0.85 1.56
C ILE A 109 -3.07 0.89 0.05
N CYS A 110 -3.14 2.08 -0.53
CA CYS A 110 -2.84 2.34 -1.92
C CYS A 110 -1.34 2.62 -2.07
N ASN A 111 -0.54 1.55 -2.12
CA ASN A 111 0.92 1.63 -2.22
C ASN A 111 1.44 1.42 -3.66
N ALA A 112 0.72 0.72 -4.52
CA ALA A 112 1.16 0.46 -5.89
C ALA A 112 1.63 1.73 -6.61
N GLY A 113 2.76 1.63 -7.30
CA GLY A 113 3.32 2.77 -8.03
C GLY A 113 4.53 2.38 -8.86
N ILE A 114 4.79 3.21 -9.86
CA ILE A 114 5.97 3.14 -10.73
C ILE A 114 6.66 4.49 -10.75
N ALA A 115 7.98 4.48 -11.00
CA ALA A 115 8.78 5.66 -11.24
C ALA A 115 9.56 5.50 -12.54
N ARG A 116 9.85 6.61 -13.18
CA ARG A 116 10.74 6.67 -14.34
C ARG A 116 11.44 8.02 -14.36
N GLN A 117 12.76 7.98 -14.51
CA GLN A 117 13.59 9.16 -14.67
C GLN A 117 13.80 9.49 -16.16
N GLY A 118 13.86 10.77 -16.48
CA GLY A 118 14.14 11.27 -17.83
C GLY A 118 13.86 12.77 -17.93
N LEU A 119 14.41 13.42 -18.97
CA LEU A 119 14.07 14.82 -19.25
C LEU A 119 12.59 14.93 -19.65
N PHE A 120 11.95 16.00 -19.25
CA PHE A 120 10.51 16.19 -19.53
C PHE A 120 10.17 16.09 -21.01
N THR A 121 11.03 16.61 -21.88
CA THR A 121 10.86 16.60 -23.35
C THR A 121 10.97 15.19 -23.96
N ASP A 122 11.55 14.24 -23.24
CA ASP A 122 11.79 12.88 -23.73
C ASP A 122 10.67 11.91 -23.34
N PHE A 123 9.73 12.36 -22.48
CA PHE A 123 8.58 11.55 -22.12
C PHE A 123 7.55 11.54 -23.26
N THR A 124 7.13 10.34 -23.64
CA THR A 124 6.00 10.17 -24.56
C THR A 124 4.66 10.31 -23.81
N ALA A 125 3.60 10.61 -24.56
CA ALA A 125 2.24 10.65 -24.00
C ALA A 125 1.84 9.30 -23.35
N ASP A 126 2.23 8.17 -23.94
CA ASP A 126 1.93 6.85 -23.39
C ASP A 126 2.63 6.61 -22.05
N GLN A 127 3.89 7.05 -21.90
CA GLN A 127 4.61 6.97 -20.63
C GLN A 127 3.97 7.84 -19.55
N TRP A 128 3.51 9.03 -19.92
CA TRP A 128 2.74 9.91 -19.04
C TRP A 128 1.43 9.24 -18.60
N HIS A 129 0.63 8.76 -19.54
CA HIS A 129 -0.65 8.13 -19.24
C HIS A 129 -0.48 6.86 -18.38
N ASN A 130 0.51 6.03 -18.69
CA ASN A 130 0.81 4.85 -17.87
C ASN A 130 1.21 5.22 -16.44
N MET A 131 2.02 6.29 -16.25
CA MET A 131 2.38 6.78 -14.92
C MET A 131 1.15 7.24 -14.14
N MET A 132 0.25 7.99 -14.79
CA MET A 132 -0.99 8.45 -14.16
C MET A 132 -1.92 7.29 -13.85
N ALA A 133 -2.11 6.35 -14.77
CA ALA A 133 -2.96 5.18 -14.57
C ALA A 133 -2.53 4.34 -13.36
N VAL A 134 -1.21 4.07 -13.25
CA VAL A 134 -0.68 3.24 -12.15
C VAL A 134 -0.62 4.01 -10.83
N ASN A 135 -0.20 5.29 -10.83
CA ASN A 135 0.08 6.02 -9.59
C ASN A 135 -1.12 6.78 -9.02
N LEU A 136 -2.10 7.15 -9.87
CA LEU A 136 -3.23 7.99 -9.48
C LEU A 136 -4.58 7.31 -9.72
N ASP A 137 -4.86 6.83 -10.95
CA ASP A 137 -6.16 6.24 -11.27
C ASP A 137 -6.40 4.97 -10.44
N SER A 138 -5.34 4.20 -10.16
CA SER A 138 -5.39 3.04 -9.25
C SER A 138 -5.89 3.40 -7.85
N VAL A 139 -5.45 4.55 -7.31
CA VAL A 139 -5.90 5.05 -5.99
C VAL A 139 -7.38 5.39 -6.04
N PHE A 140 -7.80 6.08 -7.12
CA PHE A 140 -9.21 6.40 -7.33
C PHE A 140 -10.06 5.14 -7.44
N TYR A 141 -9.68 4.16 -8.26
CA TYR A 141 -10.44 2.91 -8.42
C TYR A 141 -10.55 2.12 -7.11
N CYS A 142 -9.45 1.94 -6.39
CA CYS A 142 -9.46 1.23 -5.11
C CYS A 142 -10.34 1.94 -4.07
N CYS A 143 -10.22 3.26 -3.92
CA CYS A 143 -11.06 4.03 -3.00
C CYS A 143 -12.53 3.94 -3.39
N LYS A 144 -12.87 4.11 -4.67
CA LYS A 144 -14.24 4.05 -5.19
C LYS A 144 -14.93 2.73 -4.85
N GLU A 145 -14.24 1.61 -5.02
CA GLU A 145 -14.83 0.29 -4.79
C GLU A 145 -14.89 -0.10 -3.29
N VAL A 146 -13.95 0.37 -2.46
CA VAL A 146 -13.90 0.03 -1.03
C VAL A 146 -14.85 0.91 -0.19
N LEU A 147 -14.95 2.19 -0.53
CA LEU A 147 -15.70 3.18 0.26
C LEU A 147 -17.17 2.82 0.52
N PRO A 148 -17.96 2.27 -0.42
CA PRO A 148 -19.36 1.92 -0.12
C PRO A 148 -19.51 0.96 1.06
N SER A 149 -18.58 0.02 1.24
CA SER A 149 -18.55 -0.88 2.39
C SER A 149 -18.15 -0.17 3.67
N MET A 150 -17.12 0.66 3.65
CA MET A 150 -16.68 1.44 4.81
C MET A 150 -17.75 2.44 5.26
N ILE A 151 -18.43 3.13 4.34
CA ILE A 151 -19.51 4.08 4.63
C ILE A 151 -20.69 3.38 5.30
N ARG A 152 -21.12 2.21 4.81
CA ARG A 152 -22.20 1.44 5.47
C ARG A 152 -21.84 1.04 6.90
N ARG A 153 -20.59 0.77 7.17
CA ARG A 153 -20.06 0.36 8.49
C ARG A 153 -19.70 1.56 9.38
N GLN A 154 -19.69 2.80 8.86
CA GLN A 154 -19.25 4.01 9.53
C GLN A 154 -17.86 3.85 10.17
N LYS A 155 -16.97 3.13 9.48
CA LYS A 155 -15.63 2.80 9.96
C LYS A 155 -14.69 2.44 8.81
N GLY A 156 -13.48 3.00 8.83
CA GLY A 156 -12.43 2.66 7.87
C GLY A 156 -11.20 3.53 7.99
N SER A 157 -10.07 3.04 7.50
CA SER A 157 -8.84 3.81 7.34
C SER A 157 -8.27 3.60 5.93
N ILE A 158 -8.04 4.69 5.21
CA ILE A 158 -7.42 4.67 3.89
C ILE A 158 -6.06 5.36 4.01
N ILE A 159 -5.02 4.69 3.53
CA ILE A 159 -3.66 5.20 3.51
C ILE A 159 -3.19 5.19 2.07
N THR A 160 -2.81 6.35 1.57
CA THR A 160 -2.26 6.52 0.22
C THR A 160 -0.76 6.74 0.29
N THR A 161 -0.02 6.25 -0.70
CA THR A 161 1.44 6.43 -0.76
C THR A 161 1.81 7.43 -1.84
N SER A 162 2.27 8.60 -1.40
CA SER A 162 2.87 9.64 -2.23
C SER A 162 4.41 9.50 -2.25
N SER A 163 5.12 10.61 -2.18
CA SER A 163 6.57 10.73 -2.12
C SER A 163 6.94 12.14 -1.65
N ILE A 164 8.16 12.35 -1.14
CA ILE A 164 8.73 13.69 -0.99
C ILE A 164 8.68 14.46 -2.33
N TRP A 165 8.80 13.77 -3.46
CA TRP A 165 8.68 14.39 -4.79
C TRP A 165 7.26 14.81 -5.15
N GLY A 166 6.25 14.28 -4.48
CA GLY A 166 4.89 14.79 -4.54
C GLY A 166 4.69 16.06 -3.73
N ILE A 167 5.58 16.36 -2.78
CA ILE A 167 5.58 17.59 -1.96
C ILE A 167 6.41 18.68 -2.63
N ALA A 168 7.68 18.39 -2.97
CA ALA A 168 8.64 19.36 -3.45
C ALA A 168 8.83 19.36 -4.97
N GLY A 169 8.50 18.26 -5.66
CA GLY A 169 8.92 18.02 -7.05
C GLY A 169 10.38 17.61 -7.15
N ALA A 170 10.73 16.95 -8.27
CA ALA A 170 12.11 16.59 -8.57
C ALA A 170 12.44 16.79 -10.04
N SER A 171 13.65 17.24 -10.32
CA SER A 171 14.20 17.29 -11.68
C SER A 171 14.27 15.87 -12.26
N CYS A 172 14.06 15.75 -13.56
CA CYS A 172 14.01 14.46 -14.27
C CYS A 172 12.93 13.48 -13.81
N GLU A 173 12.02 13.87 -12.91
CA GLU A 173 10.91 13.04 -12.41
C GLU A 173 9.55 13.79 -12.49
N VAL A 174 9.37 14.64 -13.49
CA VAL A 174 8.18 15.51 -13.59
C VAL A 174 6.86 14.72 -13.63
N PRO A 175 6.69 13.64 -14.44
CA PRO A 175 5.46 12.87 -14.43
C PRO A 175 5.20 12.15 -13.09
N TYR A 176 6.27 11.63 -12.47
CA TYR A 176 6.18 10.99 -11.16
C TYR A 176 5.75 12.00 -10.08
N SER A 177 6.45 13.13 -10.00
CA SER A 177 6.13 14.22 -9.06
C SER A 177 4.69 14.71 -9.22
N ALA A 178 4.23 14.91 -10.45
CA ALA A 178 2.86 15.32 -10.75
C ALA A 178 1.84 14.27 -10.26
N SER A 179 2.08 12.98 -10.54
CA SER A 179 1.19 11.90 -10.10
C SER A 179 1.12 11.81 -8.57
N LYS A 180 2.27 11.93 -7.88
CA LYS A 180 2.35 11.87 -6.42
C LYS A 180 1.79 13.11 -5.73
N ALA A 181 1.91 14.29 -6.33
CA ALA A 181 1.23 15.51 -5.88
C ALA A 181 -0.31 15.39 -6.01
N ALA A 182 -0.79 14.79 -7.09
CA ALA A 182 -2.22 14.54 -7.28
C ALA A 182 -2.79 13.59 -6.21
N VAL A 183 -2.05 12.56 -5.79
CA VAL A 183 -2.43 11.68 -4.67
C VAL A 183 -2.60 12.45 -3.36
N ILE A 184 -1.74 13.43 -3.08
CA ILE A 184 -1.87 14.31 -1.91
C ILE A 184 -3.17 15.12 -1.98
N GLY A 185 -3.47 15.70 -3.15
CA GLY A 185 -4.71 16.44 -3.38
C GLY A 185 -5.96 15.57 -3.19
N LEU A 186 -5.96 14.37 -3.79
CA LEU A 186 -7.03 13.38 -3.64
C LEU A 186 -7.24 13.02 -2.17
N THR A 187 -6.18 12.70 -1.44
CA THR A 187 -6.23 12.36 -0.02
C THR A 187 -6.93 13.44 0.80
N LYS A 188 -6.51 14.70 0.63
CA LYS A 188 -7.06 15.84 1.38
C LYS A 188 -8.53 16.10 1.07
N ALA A 189 -8.93 15.97 -0.18
CA ALA A 189 -10.31 16.16 -0.61
C ALA A 189 -11.20 15.02 -0.08
N LEU A 190 -10.77 13.76 -0.29
CA LEU A 190 -11.51 12.59 0.14
C LEU A 190 -11.68 12.53 1.66
N ALA A 191 -10.65 12.89 2.44
CA ALA A 191 -10.73 12.97 3.89
C ALA A 191 -11.87 13.87 4.40
N LYS A 192 -12.09 15.01 3.72
CA LYS A 192 -13.20 15.93 4.07
C LYS A 192 -14.55 15.34 3.71
N GLU A 193 -14.64 14.63 2.60
CA GLU A 193 -15.88 14.07 2.09
C GLU A 193 -16.37 12.90 2.95
N VAL A 194 -15.46 11.98 3.32
CA VAL A 194 -15.81 10.72 4.02
C VAL A 194 -15.65 10.79 5.54
N GLY A 195 -15.04 11.86 6.06
CA GLY A 195 -14.88 12.09 7.51
C GLY A 195 -16.18 11.99 8.30
N PRO A 196 -17.32 12.59 7.86
CA PRO A 196 -18.62 12.43 8.52
C PRO A 196 -19.10 10.98 8.63
N SER A 197 -18.58 10.07 7.80
CA SER A 197 -18.85 8.63 7.88
C SER A 197 -17.86 7.86 8.76
N GLY A 198 -17.05 8.53 9.59
CA GLY A 198 -16.08 7.88 10.46
C GLY A 198 -14.89 7.24 9.74
N ILE A 199 -14.62 7.65 8.49
CA ILE A 199 -13.53 7.13 7.69
C ILE A 199 -12.38 8.13 7.69
N ARG A 200 -11.17 7.67 8.02
CA ARG A 200 -9.95 8.48 7.97
C ARG A 200 -9.20 8.21 6.66
N VAL A 201 -8.67 9.26 6.06
CA VAL A 201 -7.85 9.16 4.84
C VAL A 201 -6.58 9.96 5.05
N ASN A 202 -5.43 9.31 5.06
CA ASN A 202 -4.13 9.95 5.24
C ASN A 202 -3.15 9.53 4.14
N CYS A 203 -2.11 10.30 3.96
CA CYS A 203 -1.07 10.07 2.97
C CYS A 203 0.27 9.86 3.67
N ILE A 204 1.04 8.87 3.21
CA ILE A 204 2.45 8.76 3.54
C ILE A 204 3.25 9.27 2.34
N ALA A 205 4.24 10.13 2.59
CA ALA A 205 5.16 10.67 1.59
C ALA A 205 6.60 10.29 1.97
N PRO A 206 7.05 9.05 1.67
CA PRO A 206 8.38 8.58 2.03
C PRO A 206 9.49 9.41 1.38
N GLY A 207 10.62 9.52 2.06
CA GLY A 207 11.89 9.98 1.50
C GLY A 207 12.58 8.90 0.67
N VAL A 208 13.91 8.93 0.67
CA VAL A 208 14.71 7.87 0.01
C VAL A 208 14.65 6.61 0.87
N ILE A 209 14.07 5.55 0.30
CA ILE A 209 13.88 4.26 0.98
C ILE A 209 14.67 3.19 0.23
N ASP A 210 15.35 2.32 0.95
CA ASP A 210 16.09 1.18 0.39
C ASP A 210 15.13 0.15 -0.20
N THR A 211 14.89 0.28 -1.50
CA THR A 211 13.99 -0.59 -2.28
C THR A 211 14.52 -0.82 -3.67
N GLU A 212 14.00 -1.85 -4.34
CA GLU A 212 14.32 -2.12 -5.75
C GLU A 212 13.97 -0.94 -6.69
N MET A 213 13.10 -0.03 -6.29
CA MET A 213 12.78 1.18 -7.08
C MET A 213 14.01 2.09 -7.22
N ASN A 214 14.89 2.12 -6.23
CA ASN A 214 16.13 2.87 -6.19
C ASN A 214 17.35 2.02 -6.64
N GLY A 215 17.14 0.79 -7.09
CA GLY A 215 18.19 -0.16 -7.47
C GLY A 215 19.06 0.26 -8.67
N ASN A 216 18.66 1.30 -9.40
CA ASN A 216 19.46 1.90 -10.49
C ASN A 216 20.45 2.97 -9.99
N LEU A 217 20.36 3.39 -8.73
CA LEU A 217 21.28 4.35 -8.14
C LEU A 217 22.61 3.67 -7.80
N THR A 218 23.72 4.35 -8.09
CA THR A 218 25.05 3.84 -7.73
C THR A 218 25.29 3.94 -6.23
N ALA A 219 26.28 3.22 -5.72
CA ALA A 219 26.64 3.26 -4.30
C ALA A 219 27.07 4.69 -3.88
N GLU A 220 27.74 5.41 -4.77
CA GLU A 220 28.15 6.80 -4.53
C GLU A 220 26.95 7.72 -4.36
N VAL A 221 25.95 7.63 -5.26
CA VAL A 221 24.70 8.42 -5.18
C VAL A 221 23.91 8.08 -3.92
N MET A 222 23.88 6.79 -3.53
CA MET A 222 23.22 6.40 -2.29
C MET A 222 23.91 6.95 -1.04
N GLU A 223 25.25 7.03 -1.05
CA GLU A 223 25.98 7.63 0.07
C GLU A 223 25.79 9.17 0.11
N GLU A 224 25.78 9.86 -1.04
CA GLU A 224 25.43 11.28 -1.12
C GLU A 224 24.04 11.56 -0.54
N LEU A 225 23.02 10.79 -0.95
CA LEU A 225 21.66 10.94 -0.44
C LEU A 225 21.55 10.68 1.07
N LYS A 226 22.37 9.77 1.59
CA LYS A 226 22.46 9.49 3.01
C LYS A 226 23.09 10.66 3.77
N GLU A 227 24.17 11.26 3.22
CA GLU A 227 24.82 12.43 3.81
C GLU A 227 23.91 13.67 3.78
N GLU A 228 23.11 13.85 2.72
CA GLU A 228 22.11 14.91 2.62
C GLU A 228 20.93 14.73 3.58
N THR A 229 20.70 13.50 4.07
CA THR A 229 19.64 13.21 5.02
C THR A 229 20.08 13.56 6.44
N PRO A 230 19.41 14.46 7.18
CA PRO A 230 19.81 14.87 8.53
C PRO A 230 20.00 13.72 9.53
N LEU A 231 19.24 12.62 9.40
CA LEU A 231 19.46 11.42 10.22
C LEU A 231 20.64 10.55 9.72
N CYS A 232 21.37 10.96 8.69
CA CYS A 232 22.52 10.28 8.12
C CYS A 232 22.25 8.80 7.79
N GLN A 233 21.06 8.49 7.27
CA GLN A 233 20.66 7.13 6.88
C GLN A 233 19.66 7.15 5.74
N ILE A 234 19.65 6.10 4.96
CA ILE A 234 18.57 5.78 4.03
C ILE A 234 17.44 5.07 4.80
N GLY A 235 16.19 5.46 4.54
CA GLY A 235 15.06 4.85 5.20
C GLY A 235 14.85 3.39 4.79
N THR A 236 14.21 2.60 5.65
CA THR A 236 13.87 1.21 5.37
C THR A 236 12.37 1.06 5.06
N PRO A 237 11.97 0.04 4.27
CA PRO A 237 10.56 -0.28 4.06
C PRO A 237 9.78 -0.49 5.37
N GLN A 238 10.41 -1.05 6.40
CA GLN A 238 9.82 -1.30 7.71
C GLN A 238 9.44 0.00 8.42
N GLN A 239 10.29 1.04 8.35
CA GLN A 239 9.99 2.36 8.95
C GLN A 239 8.75 3.00 8.30
N VAL A 240 8.55 2.80 6.99
CA VAL A 240 7.34 3.25 6.30
C VAL A 240 6.13 2.40 6.71
N ALA A 241 6.30 1.09 6.82
CA ALA A 241 5.25 0.16 7.25
C ALA A 241 4.79 0.44 8.70
N ASP A 242 5.70 0.81 9.60
CA ASP A 242 5.35 1.22 10.98
C ASP A 242 4.52 2.50 10.98
N CYS A 243 4.85 3.46 10.12
CA CYS A 243 4.05 4.68 9.93
C CYS A 243 2.65 4.35 9.38
N ALA A 244 2.55 3.45 8.39
CA ALA A 244 1.26 3.01 7.84
C ALA A 244 0.42 2.32 8.91
N PHE A 245 1.02 1.44 9.70
CA PHE A 245 0.33 0.76 10.79
C PHE A 245 -0.18 1.74 11.85
N PHE A 246 0.64 2.69 12.29
CA PHE A 246 0.19 3.76 13.21
C PHE A 246 -1.02 4.52 12.66
N LEU A 247 -1.00 4.91 11.39
CA LEU A 247 -2.11 5.63 10.75
C LEU A 247 -3.38 4.76 10.62
N ALA A 248 -3.27 3.45 10.58
CA ALA A 248 -4.41 2.53 10.55
C ALA A 248 -5.11 2.40 11.92
N GLU A 249 -4.36 2.52 13.01
CA GLU A 249 -4.80 2.19 14.36
C GLU A 249 -5.45 3.37 15.10
N GLU A 250 -6.06 3.07 16.27
CA GLU A 250 -6.76 4.03 17.13
C GLU A 250 -5.86 5.17 17.62
N GLY A 251 -4.55 4.96 17.73
CA GLY A 251 -3.60 6.02 18.08
C GLY A 251 -3.63 7.20 17.11
N ALA A 252 -4.09 6.97 15.88
CA ALA A 252 -4.28 8.00 14.85
C ALA A 252 -5.76 8.43 14.66
N SER A 253 -6.65 8.16 15.62
CA SER A 253 -8.10 8.40 15.49
C SER A 253 -8.47 9.85 15.19
N PHE A 254 -7.64 10.82 15.55
CA PHE A 254 -7.86 12.25 15.26
C PHE A 254 -7.03 12.77 14.07
N LEU A 255 -6.41 11.86 13.28
CA LEU A 255 -5.65 12.22 12.09
C LEU A 255 -6.42 11.84 10.82
N THR A 256 -6.81 12.85 10.04
CA THR A 256 -7.34 12.67 8.68
C THR A 256 -6.93 13.83 7.79
N GLY A 257 -6.74 13.57 6.49
CA GLY A 257 -6.28 14.56 5.52
C GLY A 257 -4.81 14.96 5.68
N GLN A 258 -4.04 14.25 6.51
CA GLN A 258 -2.64 14.57 6.78
C GLN A 258 -1.70 13.92 5.77
N VAL A 259 -0.55 14.57 5.56
CA VAL A 259 0.59 14.03 4.81
C VAL A 259 1.72 13.83 5.80
N ILE A 260 2.03 12.57 6.10
CA ILE A 260 3.12 12.20 7.00
C ILE A 260 4.32 11.79 6.15
N SER A 261 5.45 12.44 6.37
CA SER A 261 6.64 12.24 5.55
C SER A 261 7.79 11.62 6.35
N PRO A 262 7.89 10.28 6.41
CA PRO A 262 9.05 9.59 6.98
C PRO A 262 10.23 9.69 6.00
N ASN A 263 11.05 10.75 6.13
CA ASN A 263 12.09 11.09 5.17
C ASN A 263 13.46 11.39 5.83
N GLY A 264 13.62 11.14 7.14
CA GLY A 264 14.86 11.39 7.86
C GLY A 264 15.26 12.86 7.98
N GLY A 265 14.35 13.80 7.65
CA GLY A 265 14.62 15.25 7.61
C GLY A 265 15.10 15.74 6.24
N PHE A 266 15.14 14.90 5.22
CA PHE A 266 15.57 15.26 3.86
C PHE A 266 14.74 16.41 3.27
N LEU A 267 13.46 16.45 3.59
CA LEU A 267 12.54 17.53 3.26
C LEU A 267 11.79 17.97 4.52
N ILE A 268 11.97 19.23 4.91
CA ILE A 268 11.33 19.84 6.09
C ILE A 268 10.42 20.98 5.63
#